data_6fac29e0fb108ae644ec09c71da6d936
#
_entry.id   6fac29e0fb108ae644ec09c71da6d936
#
_cell.length_a   1.000
_cell.length_b   1.000
_cell.length_c   1.000
_cell.angle_alpha   90.00
_cell.angle_beta   90.00
_cell.angle_gamma   90.00
#
_symmetry.space_group_name_H-M   'P 1'
#
loop_
_entity.id
_entity.type
_entity.pdbx_description
1 polymer ?
#
loop_
_entity_poly.entity_id
_entity_poly.type
_entity_poly.pdbx_seq_one_letter_code
_entity_poly.pdbx_strand_id
1 'polypeptide(L)'
;GLGDWTVNYDKLPSGIDGLAKKINDIGLKFGLWFEPEMVNPDSDLYRAHPDWAISVPNRISSLSRNQLILDLSRDDVCDYIITAVSDVLKSANIEYVKWDMNRPMTDMPYEGYNHKYTLGFYKIMDAITGAFPNILFEGCSGGGGRFDAGVLAYMPQIWTSDNSDAAARLKIQYATSMGYPVSAISAHVTAVPNHQNGRITSLKMRADTAYAGVFGYELDITKMSDTELAEIKKQVETDKKLRTLMRTGDFYRILSPYETNYCSWEMVSKDKKEVFFYSAKIFSVANSHDIRIKLKGLDAEAKYMDTVTGEAVSYTHLTLPTNSLV
;
A
#
# COMPACT_ATOMS: atom_id res chain seq x y z
N GLY A 1 23.94 5.37 -4.45
CA GLY A 1 22.87 6.37 -4.38
C GLY A 1 21.72 6.04 -5.30
N LEU A 2 20.61 6.76 -5.22
CA LEU A 2 19.54 6.64 -6.21
C LEU A 2 20.07 7.08 -7.58
N GLY A 3 19.72 6.35 -8.62
CA GLY A 3 20.14 6.57 -10.00
C GLY A 3 20.95 5.42 -10.58
N ASP A 4 21.79 4.79 -9.80
CA ASP A 4 22.77 3.82 -10.33
C ASP A 4 22.21 2.39 -10.50
N TRP A 5 21.30 1.98 -9.63
CA TRP A 5 20.58 0.68 -9.63
C TRP A 5 21.50 -0.54 -9.81
N THR A 6 22.69 -0.49 -9.21
CA THR A 6 23.67 -1.57 -9.23
C THR A 6 23.68 -2.37 -7.95
N VAL A 7 24.00 -3.67 -8.05
CA VAL A 7 24.07 -4.56 -6.89
C VAL A 7 25.27 -4.21 -6.03
N ASN A 8 25.05 -4.04 -4.73
CA ASN A 8 26.13 -3.94 -3.75
C ASN A 8 26.53 -5.36 -3.30
N TYR A 9 27.60 -5.90 -3.85
CA TYR A 9 28.07 -7.25 -3.55
C TYR A 9 28.68 -7.40 -2.16
N ASP A 10 29.07 -6.32 -1.48
CA ASP A 10 29.48 -6.38 -0.06
C ASP A 10 28.30 -6.72 0.85
N LYS A 11 27.10 -6.20 0.51
CA LYS A 11 25.85 -6.49 1.24
C LYS A 11 25.14 -7.72 0.75
N LEU A 12 25.23 -8.01 -0.54
CA LEU A 12 24.59 -9.15 -1.21
C LEU A 12 25.66 -9.95 -1.97
N PRO A 13 26.51 -10.73 -1.30
CA PRO A 13 27.62 -11.45 -1.94
C PRO A 13 27.20 -12.43 -3.05
N SER A 14 25.97 -12.96 -2.97
CA SER A 14 25.40 -13.84 -3.99
C SER A 14 24.50 -13.11 -5.00
N GLY A 15 24.53 -11.78 -5.00
CA GLY A 15 23.68 -10.96 -5.87
C GLY A 15 22.19 -11.04 -5.53
N ILE A 16 21.38 -10.37 -6.36
CA ILE A 16 19.92 -10.37 -6.23
C ILE A 16 19.36 -11.76 -6.51
N ASP A 17 19.89 -12.46 -7.52
CA ASP A 17 19.46 -13.81 -7.89
C ASP A 17 19.67 -14.82 -6.75
N GLY A 18 20.82 -14.79 -6.11
CA GLY A 18 21.08 -15.64 -4.95
C GLY A 18 20.16 -15.37 -3.77
N LEU A 19 19.75 -14.12 -3.55
CA LEU A 19 18.76 -13.77 -2.54
C LEU A 19 17.35 -14.22 -2.95
N ALA A 20 16.94 -13.93 -4.19
CA ALA A 20 15.66 -14.35 -4.74
C ALA A 20 15.47 -15.87 -4.64
N LYS A 21 16.52 -16.63 -5.02
CA LYS A 21 16.51 -18.09 -4.90
C LYS A 21 16.27 -18.56 -3.47
N LYS A 22 16.95 -17.99 -2.46
CA LYS A 22 16.75 -18.36 -1.05
C LYS A 22 15.32 -18.09 -0.58
N ILE A 23 14.73 -17.00 -1.04
CA ILE A 23 13.33 -16.65 -0.73
C ILE A 23 12.36 -17.62 -1.41
N ASN A 24 12.63 -17.97 -2.67
CA ASN A 24 11.79 -18.92 -3.41
C ASN A 24 11.91 -20.35 -2.83
N ASP A 25 13.09 -20.76 -2.38
CA ASP A 25 13.34 -22.09 -1.79
C ASP A 25 12.50 -22.32 -0.50
N ILE A 26 12.10 -21.26 0.21
CA ILE A 26 11.18 -21.34 1.35
C ILE A 26 9.70 -21.14 0.98
N GLY A 27 9.39 -21.12 -0.33
CA GLY A 27 8.02 -21.04 -0.86
C GLY A 27 7.43 -19.62 -0.90
N LEU A 28 8.26 -18.58 -0.81
CA LEU A 28 7.84 -17.19 -0.91
C LEU A 28 8.21 -16.60 -2.28
N LYS A 29 7.47 -15.60 -2.71
CA LYS A 29 7.77 -14.76 -3.87
C LYS A 29 8.73 -13.65 -3.46
N PHE A 30 9.62 -13.26 -4.38
CA PHE A 30 10.58 -12.19 -4.14
C PHE A 30 10.16 -10.90 -4.82
N GLY A 31 10.33 -9.78 -4.15
CA GLY A 31 10.05 -8.44 -4.68
C GLY A 31 11.12 -7.42 -4.31
N LEU A 32 11.14 -6.32 -5.06
CA LEU A 32 12.06 -5.20 -4.86
C LEU A 32 11.33 -3.87 -4.78
N TRP A 33 11.95 -2.93 -4.08
CA TRP A 33 11.58 -1.52 -4.07
C TRP A 33 12.48 -0.75 -5.03
N PHE A 34 11.86 0.15 -5.82
CA PHE A 34 12.54 1.07 -6.72
C PHE A 34 12.03 2.51 -6.52
N GLU A 35 12.92 3.47 -6.70
CA GLU A 35 12.62 4.90 -6.78
C GLU A 35 13.39 5.51 -7.99
N PRO A 36 13.09 5.08 -9.23
CA PRO A 36 13.97 5.33 -10.38
C PRO A 36 13.79 6.69 -11.02
N GLU A 37 12.78 7.44 -10.62
CA GLU A 37 12.56 8.83 -11.05
C GLU A 37 13.44 9.83 -10.28
N MET A 38 14.12 9.37 -9.24
CA MET A 38 14.98 10.18 -8.37
C MET A 38 16.45 9.87 -8.61
N VAL A 39 17.28 10.88 -8.40
CA VAL A 39 18.74 10.77 -8.48
C VAL A 39 19.39 11.48 -7.30
N ASN A 40 20.40 10.87 -6.69
CA ASN A 40 21.21 11.55 -5.69
C ASN A 40 22.35 12.30 -6.37
N PRO A 41 22.74 13.51 -5.90
CA PRO A 41 23.94 14.20 -6.39
C PRO A 41 25.21 13.36 -6.26
N ASP A 42 25.26 12.48 -5.26
CA ASP A 42 26.33 11.50 -5.06
C ASP A 42 25.96 10.15 -5.69
N SER A 43 25.76 10.15 -7.00
CA SER A 43 25.59 8.93 -7.83
C SER A 43 26.46 9.04 -9.06
N ASP A 44 26.78 7.89 -9.66
CA ASP A 44 27.54 7.85 -10.92
C ASP A 44 26.70 8.42 -12.06
N LEU A 45 25.39 8.16 -12.05
CA LEU A 45 24.45 8.74 -13.01
C LEU A 45 24.48 10.28 -12.99
N TYR A 46 24.38 10.90 -11.83
CA TYR A 46 24.38 12.35 -11.74
C TYR A 46 25.74 12.95 -12.12
N ARG A 47 26.83 12.31 -11.76
CA ARG A 47 28.18 12.74 -12.17
C ARG A 47 28.37 12.69 -13.70
N ALA A 48 27.78 11.69 -14.35
CA ALA A 48 27.84 11.54 -15.81
C ALA A 48 26.86 12.48 -16.54
N HIS A 49 25.68 12.68 -16.00
CA HIS A 49 24.57 13.40 -16.63
C HIS A 49 23.87 14.36 -15.66
N PRO A 50 24.55 15.42 -15.16
CA PRO A 50 23.92 16.38 -14.26
C PRO A 50 22.77 17.17 -14.92
N ASP A 51 22.77 17.24 -16.24
CA ASP A 51 21.73 17.86 -17.07
C ASP A 51 20.44 17.03 -17.18
N TRP A 52 20.43 15.79 -16.69
CA TRP A 52 19.24 14.94 -16.65
C TRP A 52 18.34 15.22 -15.45
N ALA A 53 18.84 15.93 -14.44
CA ALA A 53 18.00 16.38 -13.34
C ALA A 53 17.24 17.66 -13.73
N ILE A 54 15.98 17.74 -13.28
CA ILE A 54 15.17 18.95 -13.51
C ILE A 54 15.88 20.17 -12.95
N SER A 55 16.05 21.18 -13.78
CA SER A 55 16.64 22.47 -13.40
C SER A 55 15.87 23.64 -14.00
N VAL A 56 15.82 24.73 -13.26
CA VAL A 56 15.27 26.02 -13.76
C VAL A 56 16.43 27.00 -13.93
N PRO A 57 16.56 27.67 -15.08
CA PRO A 57 17.64 28.62 -15.31
C PRO A 57 17.74 29.67 -14.18
N ASN A 58 18.97 29.95 -13.74
CA ASN A 58 19.26 30.88 -12.65
C ASN A 58 18.67 30.56 -11.29
N ARG A 59 18.28 29.32 -11.05
CA ARG A 59 17.84 28.84 -9.74
C ARG A 59 18.69 27.66 -9.28
N ILE A 60 18.97 27.61 -8.00
CA ILE A 60 19.58 26.42 -7.36
C ILE A 60 18.50 25.35 -7.25
N SER A 61 18.79 24.15 -7.72
CA SER A 61 17.87 23.00 -7.59
C SER A 61 17.62 22.69 -6.12
N SER A 62 16.35 22.52 -5.78
CA SER A 62 15.95 22.16 -4.42
C SER A 62 16.27 20.70 -4.15
N LEU A 63 16.98 20.41 -3.06
CA LEU A 63 17.16 19.05 -2.56
C LEU A 63 16.09 18.73 -1.50
N SER A 64 15.50 17.57 -1.59
CA SER A 64 14.69 16.98 -0.53
C SER A 64 15.08 15.53 -0.35
N ARG A 65 15.33 15.08 0.88
CA ARG A 65 15.86 13.75 1.18
C ARG A 65 17.18 13.43 0.43
N ASN A 66 17.97 14.46 0.16
CA ASN A 66 19.18 14.40 -0.67
C ASN A 66 18.93 13.90 -2.11
N GLN A 67 17.74 14.17 -2.66
CA GLN A 67 17.29 13.73 -3.97
C GLN A 67 16.98 14.92 -4.89
N LEU A 68 17.27 14.72 -6.18
CA LEU A 68 16.77 15.49 -7.32
C LEU A 68 15.84 14.62 -8.15
N ILE A 69 15.05 15.21 -9.01
CA ILE A 69 14.13 14.51 -9.92
C ILE A 69 14.77 14.44 -11.30
N LEU A 70 14.76 13.27 -11.92
CA LEU A 70 15.13 13.09 -13.32
C LEU A 70 14.07 13.68 -14.25
N ASP A 71 14.49 14.30 -15.34
CA ASP A 71 13.60 14.94 -16.31
C ASP A 71 12.96 13.93 -17.27
N LEU A 72 11.81 13.37 -16.87
CA LEU A 72 11.05 12.41 -17.70
C LEU A 72 10.40 13.06 -18.94
N SER A 73 10.50 14.37 -19.14
CA SER A 73 10.09 14.98 -20.41
C SER A 73 11.08 14.68 -21.54
N ARG A 74 12.23 14.07 -21.22
CA ARG A 74 13.31 13.66 -22.13
C ARG A 74 13.24 12.18 -22.44
N ASP A 75 13.32 11.85 -23.70
CA ASP A 75 13.31 10.44 -24.16
C ASP A 75 14.55 9.65 -23.70
N ASP A 76 15.74 10.26 -23.73
CA ASP A 76 16.99 9.63 -23.31
C ASP A 76 16.98 9.25 -21.82
N VAL A 77 16.38 10.07 -20.96
CA VAL A 77 16.18 9.77 -19.53
C VAL A 77 15.19 8.62 -19.34
N CYS A 78 14.07 8.66 -20.06
CA CYS A 78 13.08 7.56 -20.01
C CYS A 78 13.70 6.23 -20.46
N ASP A 79 14.45 6.24 -21.57
CA ASP A 79 15.08 5.04 -22.13
C ASP A 79 16.16 4.46 -21.18
N TYR A 80 16.90 5.33 -20.48
CA TYR A 80 17.82 4.91 -19.43
C TYR A 80 17.09 4.19 -18.29
N ILE A 81 16.02 4.79 -17.76
CA ILE A 81 15.24 4.19 -16.65
C ILE A 81 14.65 2.84 -17.06
N ILE A 82 14.08 2.78 -18.28
CA ILE A 82 13.53 1.51 -18.83
C ILE A 82 14.62 0.45 -18.87
N THR A 83 15.81 0.80 -19.35
CA THR A 83 16.93 -0.15 -19.46
C THR A 83 17.41 -0.59 -18.08
N ALA A 84 17.75 0.37 -17.21
CA ALA A 84 18.32 0.09 -15.90
C ALA A 84 17.39 -0.77 -15.03
N VAL A 85 16.09 -0.43 -14.97
CA VAL A 85 15.12 -1.24 -14.23
C VAL A 85 14.90 -2.59 -14.86
N SER A 86 14.78 -2.67 -16.20
CA SER A 86 14.59 -3.95 -16.92
C SER A 86 15.76 -4.89 -16.71
N ASP A 87 16.98 -4.40 -16.66
CA ASP A 87 18.17 -5.23 -16.45
C ASP A 87 18.18 -5.83 -15.04
N VAL A 88 17.77 -5.06 -14.02
CA VAL A 88 17.58 -5.62 -12.68
C VAL A 88 16.45 -6.65 -12.67
N LEU A 89 15.31 -6.38 -13.30
CA LEU A 89 14.18 -7.31 -13.33
C LEU A 89 14.50 -8.62 -14.07
N LYS A 90 15.38 -8.59 -15.07
CA LYS A 90 15.88 -9.80 -15.77
C LYS A 90 16.89 -10.58 -14.96
N SER A 91 17.57 -9.95 -13.99
CA SER A 91 18.70 -10.56 -13.27
C SER A 91 18.29 -11.61 -12.24
N ALA A 92 17.02 -11.69 -11.86
CA ALA A 92 16.52 -12.60 -10.84
C ALA A 92 15.03 -12.91 -11.03
N ASN A 93 14.51 -13.93 -10.32
CA ASN A 93 13.08 -14.20 -10.29
C ASN A 93 12.34 -13.20 -9.38
N ILE A 94 12.00 -12.05 -9.94
CA ILE A 94 11.28 -10.96 -9.27
C ILE A 94 9.81 -11.01 -9.69
N GLU A 95 8.90 -11.06 -8.71
CA GLU A 95 7.46 -11.21 -8.96
C GLU A 95 6.65 -10.01 -8.41
N TYR A 96 7.33 -9.07 -7.72
CA TYR A 96 6.72 -7.89 -7.15
C TYR A 96 7.67 -6.70 -7.20
N VAL A 97 7.14 -5.52 -7.51
CA VAL A 97 7.86 -4.25 -7.49
C VAL A 97 7.03 -3.21 -6.76
N LYS A 98 7.63 -2.55 -5.77
CA LYS A 98 7.11 -1.30 -5.22
C LYS A 98 7.82 -0.14 -5.90
N TRP A 99 7.07 0.63 -6.70
CA TRP A 99 7.57 1.80 -7.41
C TRP A 99 7.24 3.07 -6.63
N ASP A 100 8.26 3.77 -6.19
CA ASP A 100 8.13 4.92 -5.30
C ASP A 100 8.62 6.22 -5.93
N MET A 101 8.16 7.34 -5.37
CA MET A 101 8.59 8.70 -5.67
C MET A 101 8.46 9.54 -4.40
N ASN A 102 9.53 9.70 -3.63
CA ASN A 102 9.46 10.32 -2.30
C ASN A 102 9.81 11.82 -2.29
N ARG A 103 10.11 12.39 -3.43
CA ARG A 103 10.39 13.82 -3.54
C ARG A 103 9.30 14.50 -4.37
N PRO A 104 8.56 15.47 -3.80
CA PRO A 104 7.56 16.22 -4.55
C PRO A 104 8.25 17.09 -5.62
N MET A 105 7.58 17.28 -6.74
CA MET A 105 8.04 18.16 -7.82
C MET A 105 7.91 19.62 -7.37
N THR A 106 9.04 20.32 -7.26
CA THR A 106 9.11 21.72 -6.82
C THR A 106 9.62 22.66 -7.92
N ASP A 107 10.31 22.12 -8.91
CA ASP A 107 10.92 22.86 -9.99
C ASP A 107 10.19 22.55 -11.31
N MET A 108 9.65 23.58 -11.95
CA MET A 108 8.98 23.48 -13.25
C MET A 108 9.67 24.38 -14.26
N PRO A 109 10.43 23.84 -15.22
CA PRO A 109 11.20 24.62 -16.17
C PRO A 109 10.36 25.50 -17.08
N TYR A 110 9.13 25.09 -17.42
CA TYR A 110 8.21 25.81 -18.31
C TYR A 110 6.76 25.40 -18.09
N GLU A 111 5.84 26.17 -18.64
CA GLU A 111 4.39 25.86 -18.60
C GLU A 111 4.08 24.54 -19.33
N GLY A 112 3.23 23.68 -18.71
CA GLY A 112 2.88 22.37 -19.26
C GLY A 112 3.92 21.27 -19.00
N TYR A 113 5.01 21.58 -18.29
CA TYR A 113 6.07 20.61 -17.97
C TYR A 113 5.53 19.34 -17.27
N ASN A 114 4.66 19.51 -16.27
CA ASN A 114 4.09 18.37 -15.53
C ASN A 114 3.36 17.38 -16.42
N HIS A 115 2.67 17.87 -17.46
CA HIS A 115 2.00 16.99 -18.42
C HIS A 115 3.03 16.16 -19.22
N LYS A 116 4.09 16.78 -19.71
CA LYS A 116 5.16 16.05 -20.42
C LYS A 116 5.88 15.05 -19.51
N TYR A 117 6.15 15.42 -18.26
CA TYR A 117 6.71 14.52 -17.26
C TYR A 117 5.81 13.27 -17.08
N THR A 118 4.50 13.48 -16.93
CA THR A 118 3.54 12.40 -16.77
C THR A 118 3.48 11.49 -18.00
N LEU A 119 3.57 12.05 -19.22
CA LEU A 119 3.66 11.24 -20.44
C LEU A 119 4.94 10.40 -20.48
N GLY A 120 6.06 10.94 -20.04
CA GLY A 120 7.31 10.21 -19.90
C GLY A 120 7.19 9.08 -18.87
N PHE A 121 6.56 9.34 -17.72
CA PHE A 121 6.26 8.31 -16.74
C PHE A 121 5.40 7.17 -17.34
N TYR A 122 4.34 7.49 -18.09
CA TYR A 122 3.52 6.48 -18.75
C TYR A 122 4.30 5.72 -19.83
N LYS A 123 5.18 6.37 -20.60
CA LYS A 123 6.09 5.69 -21.53
C LYS A 123 6.93 4.63 -20.81
N ILE A 124 7.50 4.98 -19.66
CA ILE A 124 8.29 4.05 -18.84
C ILE A 124 7.44 2.88 -18.37
N MET A 125 6.24 3.17 -17.84
CA MET A 125 5.36 2.13 -17.31
C MET A 125 4.83 1.19 -18.40
N ASP A 126 4.43 1.71 -19.55
CA ASP A 126 4.03 0.90 -20.72
C ASP A 126 5.13 -0.08 -21.12
N ALA A 127 6.38 0.42 -21.23
CA ALA A 127 7.52 -0.40 -21.63
C ALA A 127 7.82 -1.50 -20.60
N ILE A 128 7.88 -1.15 -19.31
CA ILE A 128 8.27 -2.09 -18.26
C ILE A 128 7.15 -3.10 -17.96
N THR A 129 5.91 -2.66 -17.78
CA THR A 129 4.80 -3.58 -17.48
C THR A 129 4.46 -4.47 -18.67
N GLY A 130 4.62 -3.97 -19.90
CA GLY A 130 4.48 -4.75 -21.12
C GLY A 130 5.56 -5.82 -21.28
N ALA A 131 6.81 -5.52 -20.90
CA ALA A 131 7.92 -6.46 -20.93
C ALA A 131 7.85 -7.50 -19.79
N PHE A 132 7.27 -7.15 -18.65
CA PHE A 132 7.18 -7.99 -17.45
C PHE A 132 5.72 -8.18 -16.95
N PRO A 133 4.81 -8.75 -17.74
CA PRO A 133 3.38 -8.80 -17.44
C PRO A 133 3.03 -9.66 -16.22
N ASN A 134 3.95 -10.49 -15.74
CA ASN A 134 3.77 -11.35 -14.57
C ASN A 134 4.25 -10.71 -13.25
N ILE A 135 4.85 -9.53 -13.30
CA ILE A 135 5.28 -8.80 -12.11
C ILE A 135 4.13 -7.92 -11.63
N LEU A 136 3.78 -8.04 -10.35
CA LEU A 136 2.84 -7.13 -9.71
C LEU A 136 3.55 -5.84 -9.33
N PHE A 137 3.06 -4.70 -9.83
CA PHE A 137 3.54 -3.38 -9.46
C PHE A 137 2.62 -2.75 -8.42
N GLU A 138 3.21 -2.22 -7.34
CA GLU A 138 2.55 -1.37 -6.35
C GLU A 138 3.07 0.05 -6.48
N GLY A 139 2.16 1.02 -6.56
CA GLY A 139 2.50 2.44 -6.60
C GLY A 139 2.71 3.03 -5.20
N CYS A 140 3.71 3.87 -5.09
CA CYS A 140 3.93 4.75 -3.94
C CYS A 140 4.44 6.10 -4.45
N SER A 141 4.07 7.17 -3.77
CA SER A 141 4.60 8.51 -4.06
C SER A 141 4.55 9.32 -2.78
N GLY A 142 5.51 9.08 -1.87
CA GLY A 142 5.45 9.58 -0.51
C GLY A 142 4.09 9.23 0.14
N GLY A 143 3.65 7.99 0.00
CA GLY A 143 2.29 7.54 0.24
C GLY A 143 1.42 7.60 -1.01
N GLY A 144 0.21 8.16 -0.88
CA GLY A 144 -0.81 8.21 -1.94
C GLY A 144 -0.74 9.41 -2.89
N GLY A 145 0.40 10.06 -3.04
CA GLY A 145 0.54 11.28 -3.86
C GLY A 145 0.19 11.12 -5.33
N ARG A 146 0.20 9.88 -5.85
CA ARG A 146 -0.25 9.51 -7.21
C ARG A 146 -1.29 8.39 -7.18
N PHE A 147 -2.21 8.42 -6.22
CA PHE A 147 -3.34 7.50 -6.21
C PHE A 147 -4.39 8.01 -7.19
N ASP A 148 -4.27 7.66 -8.44
CA ASP A 148 -5.15 8.09 -9.54
C ASP A 148 -5.43 6.96 -10.54
N ALA A 149 -6.44 7.14 -11.38
CA ALA A 149 -6.89 6.12 -12.33
C ALA A 149 -5.84 5.80 -13.42
N GLY A 150 -4.99 6.77 -13.78
CA GLY A 150 -3.93 6.56 -14.76
C GLY A 150 -2.84 5.64 -14.22
N VAL A 151 -2.41 5.86 -12.98
CA VAL A 151 -1.42 4.99 -12.31
C VAL A 151 -2.02 3.60 -12.04
N LEU A 152 -3.31 3.50 -11.67
CA LEU A 152 -3.97 2.22 -11.46
C LEU A 152 -4.03 1.32 -12.71
N ALA A 153 -3.90 1.89 -13.92
CA ALA A 153 -3.81 1.11 -15.15
C ALA A 153 -2.54 0.23 -15.19
N TYR A 154 -1.47 0.65 -14.52
CA TYR A 154 -0.18 -0.03 -14.47
C TYR A 154 0.08 -0.72 -13.12
N MET A 155 -0.39 -0.11 -12.05
CA MET A 155 -0.14 -0.51 -10.66
C MET A 155 -1.48 -0.76 -9.97
N PRO A 156 -2.01 -2.00 -9.98
CA PRO A 156 -3.37 -2.30 -9.52
C PRO A 156 -3.57 -2.13 -8.02
N GLN A 157 -2.50 -1.86 -7.27
CA GLN A 157 -2.54 -1.47 -5.86
C GLN A 157 -1.59 -0.30 -5.60
N ILE A 158 -1.96 0.58 -4.66
CA ILE A 158 -1.21 1.79 -4.33
C ILE A 158 -1.14 1.95 -2.82
N TRP A 159 0.05 2.32 -2.31
CA TRP A 159 0.26 2.69 -0.92
C TRP A 159 -0.43 4.03 -0.62
N THR A 160 -1.45 4.00 0.21
CA THR A 160 -2.39 5.12 0.39
C THR A 160 -1.80 6.28 1.18
N SER A 161 -0.91 5.98 2.13
CA SER A 161 -0.29 6.97 3.02
C SER A 161 0.86 6.35 3.79
N ASP A 162 1.95 7.09 3.96
CA ASP A 162 3.05 6.73 4.86
C ASP A 162 2.66 6.81 6.34
N ASN A 163 1.51 7.41 6.66
CA ASN A 163 0.95 7.30 8.01
C ASN A 163 0.32 5.92 8.18
N SER A 164 1.11 5.02 8.73
CA SER A 164 0.77 3.62 8.94
C SER A 164 0.14 3.32 10.31
N ASP A 165 -0.11 4.35 11.13
CA ASP A 165 -0.84 4.18 12.40
C ASP A 165 -2.25 3.67 12.16
N ALA A 166 -2.60 2.53 12.79
CA ALA A 166 -3.90 1.89 12.57
C ALA A 166 -5.09 2.80 12.85
N ALA A 167 -5.02 3.66 13.87
CA ALA A 167 -6.09 4.59 14.18
C ALA A 167 -6.23 5.70 13.10
N ALA A 168 -5.11 6.20 12.56
CA ALA A 168 -5.14 7.15 11.45
C ALA A 168 -5.64 6.49 10.16
N ARG A 169 -5.25 5.23 9.92
CA ARG A 169 -5.69 4.44 8.75
C ARG A 169 -7.20 4.23 8.68
N LEU A 170 -7.91 4.21 9.80
CA LEU A 170 -9.38 4.16 9.78
C LEU A 170 -9.98 5.30 8.94
N LYS A 171 -9.46 6.52 9.09
CA LYS A 171 -9.91 7.68 8.30
C LYS A 171 -9.35 7.68 6.88
N ILE A 172 -8.06 7.37 6.73
CA ILE A 172 -7.38 7.37 5.43
C ILE A 172 -8.02 6.36 4.47
N GLN A 173 -8.17 5.10 4.89
CA GLN A 173 -8.74 4.05 4.05
C GLN A 173 -10.23 4.28 3.77
N TYR A 174 -10.99 4.77 4.77
CA TYR A 174 -12.39 5.16 4.57
C TYR A 174 -12.53 6.24 3.50
N ALA A 175 -11.74 7.33 3.59
CA ALA A 175 -11.78 8.41 2.60
C ALA A 175 -11.35 7.92 1.22
N THR A 176 -10.27 7.15 1.12
CA THR A 176 -9.78 6.60 -0.16
C THR A 176 -10.83 5.71 -0.81
N SER A 177 -11.58 4.92 -0.02
CA SER A 177 -12.65 4.06 -0.53
C SER A 177 -13.83 4.82 -1.17
N MET A 178 -13.93 6.14 -0.99
CA MET A 178 -14.96 6.94 -1.65
C MET A 178 -14.69 7.10 -3.16
N GLY A 179 -13.43 7.12 -3.56
CA GLY A 179 -13.03 7.28 -4.96
C GLY A 179 -12.49 6.01 -5.62
N TYR A 180 -11.99 5.07 -4.84
CA TYR A 180 -11.26 3.90 -5.33
C TYR A 180 -11.68 2.62 -4.60
N PRO A 181 -11.63 1.45 -5.26
CA PRO A 181 -11.98 0.19 -4.63
C PRO A 181 -10.97 -0.17 -3.54
N VAL A 182 -11.44 -0.81 -2.46
CA VAL A 182 -10.56 -1.24 -1.36
C VAL A 182 -9.50 -2.26 -1.80
N SER A 183 -9.76 -3.00 -2.88
CA SER A 183 -8.80 -3.91 -3.50
C SER A 183 -7.59 -3.22 -4.15
N ALA A 184 -7.63 -1.90 -4.33
CA ALA A 184 -6.51 -1.10 -4.81
C ALA A 184 -5.71 -0.42 -3.66
N ILE A 185 -6.18 -0.53 -2.42
CA ILE A 185 -5.57 0.11 -1.25
C ILE A 185 -4.58 -0.85 -0.60
N SER A 186 -3.29 -0.56 -0.63
CA SER A 186 -2.30 -1.29 0.17
C SER A 186 -2.44 -0.93 1.66
N ALA A 187 -2.54 -1.96 2.51
CA ALA A 187 -2.74 -1.81 3.94
C ALA A 187 -1.86 -2.78 4.72
N HIS A 188 -1.04 -2.26 5.63
CA HIS A 188 -0.05 -3.05 6.35
C HIS A 188 -0.24 -3.03 7.86
N VAL A 189 0.08 -4.16 8.48
CA VAL A 189 0.32 -4.29 9.91
C VAL A 189 1.75 -3.82 10.18
N THR A 190 1.90 -2.65 10.80
CA THR A 190 3.22 -2.02 11.02
C THR A 190 3.73 -2.22 12.44
N ALA A 191 5.01 -1.94 12.66
CA ALA A 191 5.62 -1.99 13.98
C ALA A 191 5.02 -0.97 14.95
N VAL A 192 5.14 -1.23 16.25
CA VAL A 192 4.81 -0.28 17.32
C VAL A 192 6.02 -0.11 18.26
N PRO A 193 6.26 1.08 18.84
CA PRO A 193 5.51 2.33 18.62
C PRO A 193 5.54 2.77 17.16
N ASN A 194 4.41 3.31 16.65
CA ASN A 194 4.33 3.78 15.28
C ASN A 194 5.36 4.90 15.03
N HIS A 195 6.12 4.80 13.94
CA HIS A 195 7.22 5.72 13.65
C HIS A 195 6.77 7.17 13.31
N GLN A 196 5.52 7.36 12.91
CA GLN A 196 4.99 8.69 12.58
C GLN A 196 4.53 9.47 13.83
N ASN A 197 3.90 8.79 14.78
CA ASN A 197 3.24 9.48 15.90
C ASN A 197 3.49 8.84 17.27
N GLY A 198 4.28 7.78 17.35
CA GLY A 198 4.61 7.08 18.60
C GLY A 198 3.47 6.26 19.23
N ARG A 199 2.33 6.13 18.57
CA ARG A 199 1.18 5.39 19.09
C ARG A 199 1.48 3.90 19.18
N ILE A 200 0.97 3.29 20.27
CA ILE A 200 0.97 1.84 20.45
C ILE A 200 -0.46 1.35 20.33
N THR A 201 -0.71 0.45 19.38
CA THR A 201 -1.98 -0.23 19.17
C THR A 201 -1.80 -1.73 19.24
N SER A 202 -2.85 -2.47 19.58
CA SER A 202 -2.79 -3.94 19.63
C SER A 202 -2.48 -4.52 18.24
N LEU A 203 -1.84 -5.69 18.21
CA LEU A 203 -1.59 -6.42 16.97
C LEU A 203 -2.91 -6.76 16.26
N LYS A 204 -3.95 -7.10 17.04
CA LYS A 204 -5.31 -7.31 16.53
C LYS A 204 -5.86 -6.08 15.81
N MET A 205 -5.84 -4.89 16.43
CA MET A 205 -6.36 -3.67 15.81
C MET A 205 -5.63 -3.34 14.51
N ARG A 206 -4.31 -3.51 14.48
CA ARG A 206 -3.52 -3.27 13.27
C ARG A 206 -3.93 -4.19 12.13
N ALA A 207 -4.13 -5.48 12.40
CA ALA A 207 -4.57 -6.44 11.40
C ALA A 207 -6.01 -6.19 10.95
N ASP A 208 -6.94 -5.97 11.89
CA ASP A 208 -8.35 -5.72 11.57
C ASP A 208 -8.50 -4.48 10.66
N THR A 209 -7.69 -3.43 10.90
CA THR A 209 -7.66 -2.25 10.04
C THR A 209 -7.06 -2.57 8.67
N ALA A 210 -6.03 -3.41 8.61
CA ALA A 210 -5.35 -3.77 7.37
C ALA A 210 -6.18 -4.69 6.46
N TYR A 211 -7.14 -5.46 6.99
CA TYR A 211 -8.05 -6.26 6.18
C TYR A 211 -8.93 -5.43 5.24
N ALA A 212 -9.08 -4.12 5.49
CA ALA A 212 -9.76 -3.18 4.58
C ALA A 212 -8.90 -2.77 3.38
N GLY A 213 -8.12 -3.70 2.81
CA GLY A 213 -7.24 -3.42 1.69
C GLY A 213 -6.46 -4.65 1.26
N VAL A 214 -5.37 -4.42 0.52
CA VAL A 214 -4.40 -5.45 0.18
C VAL A 214 -3.49 -5.64 1.39
N PHE A 215 -3.71 -6.72 2.10
CA PHE A 215 -3.12 -7.00 3.40
C PHE A 215 -1.62 -7.33 3.31
N GLY A 216 -0.82 -6.77 4.22
CA GLY A 216 0.61 -7.06 4.34
C GLY A 216 1.17 -6.73 5.72
N TYR A 217 2.45 -7.03 5.91
CA TYR A 217 3.20 -6.70 7.11
C TYR A 217 4.40 -5.82 6.78
N GLU A 218 4.63 -4.81 7.62
CA GLU A 218 5.78 -3.92 7.57
C GLU A 218 6.37 -3.80 8.98
N LEU A 219 7.02 -4.88 9.41
CA LEU A 219 7.62 -4.99 10.74
C LEU A 219 8.73 -6.04 10.76
N ASP A 220 9.57 -5.99 11.77
CA ASP A 220 10.65 -6.95 12.00
C ASP A 220 10.15 -8.12 12.85
N ILE A 221 9.83 -9.24 12.20
CA ILE A 221 9.33 -10.44 12.87
C ILE A 221 10.34 -11.06 13.83
N THR A 222 11.64 -10.76 13.69
CA THR A 222 12.69 -11.29 14.59
C THR A 222 12.65 -10.67 15.97
N LYS A 223 11.92 -9.55 16.13
CA LYS A 223 11.73 -8.84 17.40
C LYS A 223 10.43 -9.19 18.10
N MET A 224 9.63 -10.09 17.52
CA MET A 224 8.33 -10.44 18.06
C MET A 224 8.41 -11.66 18.98
N SER A 225 7.52 -11.69 19.97
CA SER A 225 7.36 -12.85 20.86
C SER A 225 6.68 -14.02 20.15
N ASP A 226 6.85 -15.23 20.66
CA ASP A 226 6.19 -16.44 20.14
C ASP A 226 4.66 -16.30 20.09
N THR A 227 4.07 -15.60 21.07
CA THR A 227 2.64 -15.32 21.12
C THR A 227 2.20 -14.43 19.96
N GLU A 228 2.97 -13.35 19.67
CA GLU A 228 2.68 -12.48 18.55
C GLU A 228 2.89 -13.18 17.21
N LEU A 229 3.92 -14.00 17.08
CA LEU A 229 4.14 -14.82 15.87
C LEU A 229 2.99 -15.81 15.62
N ALA A 230 2.45 -16.42 16.69
CA ALA A 230 1.29 -17.30 16.60
C ALA A 230 0.02 -16.52 16.18
N GLU A 231 -0.14 -15.27 16.64
CA GLU A 231 -1.23 -14.40 16.22
C GLU A 231 -1.08 -13.97 14.75
N ILE A 232 0.12 -13.57 14.31
CA ILE A 232 0.42 -13.27 12.90
C ILE A 232 0.03 -14.43 12.00
N LYS A 233 0.36 -15.66 12.38
CA LYS A 233 -0.02 -16.85 11.60
C LYS A 233 -1.53 -16.92 11.40
N LYS A 234 -2.32 -16.72 12.47
CA LYS A 234 -3.79 -16.70 12.39
C LYS A 234 -4.31 -15.56 11.51
N GLN A 235 -3.69 -14.37 11.61
CA GLN A 235 -4.05 -13.21 10.79
C GLN A 235 -3.81 -13.48 9.30
N VAL A 236 -2.68 -14.09 8.94
CA VAL A 236 -2.39 -14.51 7.55
C VAL A 236 -3.39 -15.57 7.06
N GLU A 237 -3.78 -16.52 7.90
CA GLU A 237 -4.81 -17.51 7.56
C GLU A 237 -6.18 -16.85 7.34
N THR A 238 -6.50 -15.83 8.13
CA THR A 238 -7.72 -15.03 7.98
C THR A 238 -7.70 -14.23 6.67
N ASP A 239 -6.59 -13.53 6.36
CA ASP A 239 -6.44 -12.84 5.09
C ASP A 239 -6.65 -13.77 3.90
N LYS A 240 -6.02 -14.96 3.93
CA LYS A 240 -6.16 -15.94 2.85
C LYS A 240 -7.62 -16.37 2.61
N LYS A 241 -8.43 -16.45 3.66
CA LYS A 241 -9.87 -16.74 3.56
C LYS A 241 -10.66 -15.56 3.02
N LEU A 242 -10.36 -14.35 3.48
CA LEU A 242 -11.07 -13.12 3.11
C LEU A 242 -10.69 -12.57 1.73
N ARG A 243 -9.52 -12.92 1.21
CA ARG A 243 -8.91 -12.32 0.02
C ARG A 243 -9.83 -12.29 -1.20
N THR A 244 -10.57 -13.34 -1.46
CA THR A 244 -11.53 -13.38 -2.58
C THR A 244 -12.69 -12.44 -2.33
N LEU A 245 -13.27 -12.46 -1.13
CA LEU A 245 -14.36 -11.56 -0.75
C LEU A 245 -13.93 -10.09 -0.85
N MET A 246 -12.74 -9.75 -0.35
CA MET A 246 -12.22 -8.37 -0.38
C MET A 246 -11.97 -7.85 -1.80
N ARG A 247 -11.67 -8.72 -2.76
CA ARG A 247 -11.45 -8.33 -4.17
C ARG A 247 -12.72 -8.28 -5.01
N THR A 248 -13.71 -9.10 -4.70
CA THR A 248 -14.87 -9.31 -5.59
C THR A 248 -16.21 -8.95 -4.97
N GLY A 249 -16.26 -8.77 -3.66
CA GLY A 249 -17.48 -8.43 -2.93
C GLY A 249 -17.97 -7.00 -3.18
N ASP A 250 -19.14 -6.71 -2.69
CA ASP A 250 -19.74 -5.37 -2.66
C ASP A 250 -19.37 -4.68 -1.34
N PHE A 251 -18.77 -3.50 -1.44
CA PHE A 251 -18.31 -2.73 -0.29
C PHE A 251 -19.38 -1.73 0.16
N TYR A 252 -19.74 -1.77 1.45
CA TYR A 252 -20.69 -0.84 2.05
C TYR A 252 -20.05 -0.10 3.23
N ARG A 253 -20.05 1.23 3.17
CA ARG A 253 -19.70 2.09 4.31
C ARG A 253 -20.92 2.22 5.21
N ILE A 254 -20.74 1.96 6.50
CA ILE A 254 -21.82 1.89 7.49
C ILE A 254 -21.78 3.12 8.42
N LEU A 255 -20.66 3.32 9.13
CA LEU A 255 -20.47 4.50 10.00
C LEU A 255 -19.20 5.23 9.58
N SER A 256 -19.35 6.53 9.39
CA SER A 256 -18.26 7.44 9.00
C SER A 256 -17.41 7.83 10.20
N PRO A 257 -16.08 7.65 10.15
CA PRO A 257 -15.16 8.12 11.19
C PRO A 257 -15.00 9.66 11.21
N TYR A 258 -15.61 10.35 10.27
CA TYR A 258 -15.65 11.82 10.19
C TYR A 258 -16.90 12.41 10.86
N GLU A 259 -17.97 11.62 11.00
CA GLU A 259 -19.27 12.05 11.54
C GLU A 259 -19.56 11.40 12.89
N THR A 260 -18.95 10.26 13.18
CA THR A 260 -19.16 9.49 14.39
C THR A 260 -17.86 9.11 15.06
N ASN A 261 -17.94 8.62 16.31
CA ASN A 261 -16.79 8.02 17.00
C ASN A 261 -16.53 6.56 16.60
N TYR A 262 -17.07 6.15 15.45
CA TYR A 262 -16.92 4.79 14.93
C TYR A 262 -16.51 4.82 13.47
N CYS A 263 -15.72 3.82 13.08
CA CYS A 263 -15.48 3.49 11.69
C CYS A 263 -16.03 2.09 11.42
N SER A 264 -17.05 2.00 10.57
CA SER A 264 -17.65 0.70 10.27
C SER A 264 -17.89 0.55 8.77
N TRP A 265 -17.60 -0.63 8.26
CA TRP A 265 -17.83 -1.01 6.88
C TRP A 265 -18.04 -2.52 6.79
N GLU A 266 -18.56 -2.97 5.68
CA GLU A 266 -18.72 -4.38 5.40
C GLU A 266 -18.45 -4.71 3.93
N MET A 267 -18.06 -5.95 3.69
CA MET A 267 -17.90 -6.54 2.37
C MET A 267 -18.86 -7.72 2.26
N VAL A 268 -19.72 -7.71 1.25
CA VAL A 268 -20.73 -8.75 1.01
C VAL A 268 -20.41 -9.50 -0.27
N SER A 269 -20.41 -10.83 -0.24
CA SER A 269 -20.21 -11.64 -1.43
C SER A 269 -21.32 -11.42 -2.46
N LYS A 270 -21.02 -11.62 -3.75
CA LYS A 270 -22.01 -11.43 -4.83
C LYS A 270 -23.23 -12.32 -4.71
N ASP A 271 -23.08 -13.51 -4.15
CA ASP A 271 -24.16 -14.44 -3.85
C ASP A 271 -24.84 -14.20 -2.49
N LYS A 272 -24.38 -13.17 -1.75
CA LYS A 272 -24.87 -12.75 -0.43
C LYS A 272 -24.78 -13.81 0.66
N LYS A 273 -23.90 -14.80 0.52
CA LYS A 273 -23.74 -15.87 1.51
C LYS A 273 -22.67 -15.58 2.55
N GLU A 274 -21.71 -14.72 2.22
CA GLU A 274 -20.59 -14.36 3.09
C GLU A 274 -20.56 -12.85 3.29
N VAL A 275 -20.33 -12.45 4.53
CA VAL A 275 -20.17 -11.04 4.93
C VAL A 275 -18.96 -10.93 5.84
N PHE A 276 -18.08 -9.99 5.54
CA PHE A 276 -17.07 -9.55 6.49
C PHE A 276 -17.47 -8.15 6.97
N PHE A 277 -17.82 -8.07 8.25
CA PHE A 277 -18.18 -6.81 8.90
C PHE A 277 -17.05 -6.36 9.82
N TYR A 278 -16.70 -5.09 9.73
CA TYR A 278 -15.71 -4.46 10.58
C TYR A 278 -16.30 -3.23 11.27
N SER A 279 -15.99 -3.08 12.57
CA SER A 279 -16.31 -1.88 13.31
C SER A 279 -15.23 -1.58 14.34
N ALA A 280 -14.76 -0.34 14.36
CA ALA A 280 -13.83 0.15 15.36
C ALA A 280 -14.39 1.38 16.05
N LYS A 281 -14.29 1.42 17.39
CA LYS A 281 -14.52 2.60 18.20
C LYS A 281 -13.21 3.37 18.30
N ILE A 282 -13.20 4.64 17.86
CA ILE A 282 -11.96 5.43 17.73
C ILE A 282 -11.49 5.95 19.09
N PHE A 283 -12.41 6.43 19.92
CA PHE A 283 -12.12 6.92 21.27
C PHE A 283 -13.08 6.31 22.28
N SER A 284 -12.55 6.00 23.46
CA SER A 284 -13.40 5.67 24.61
C SER A 284 -14.00 6.95 25.17
N VAL A 285 -15.32 6.93 25.38
CA VAL A 285 -16.05 8.01 26.05
C VAL A 285 -16.78 7.46 27.27
N ALA A 286 -16.84 8.24 28.33
CA ALA A 286 -17.57 7.86 29.54
C ALA A 286 -19.07 7.71 29.24
N ASN A 287 -19.69 6.69 29.85
CA ASN A 287 -21.13 6.43 29.74
C ASN A 287 -21.62 6.26 28.28
N SER A 288 -20.78 5.69 27.41
CA SER A 288 -21.22 5.38 26.04
C SER A 288 -22.28 4.26 26.06
N HIS A 289 -23.33 4.49 25.28
CA HIS A 289 -24.38 3.49 25.09
C HIS A 289 -23.99 2.47 24.02
N ASP A 290 -24.64 1.31 24.05
CA ASP A 290 -24.57 0.35 22.95
C ASP A 290 -25.10 0.97 21.67
N ILE A 291 -24.41 0.70 20.56
CA ILE A 291 -24.89 1.12 19.26
C ILE A 291 -25.46 -0.09 18.51
N ARG A 292 -26.56 0.16 17.82
CA ARG A 292 -27.13 -0.81 16.89
C ARG A 292 -26.71 -0.45 15.48
N ILE A 293 -26.12 -1.42 14.78
CA ILE A 293 -25.68 -1.24 13.41
C ILE A 293 -26.57 -2.06 12.50
N LYS A 294 -27.10 -1.41 11.47
CA LYS A 294 -27.85 -2.08 10.42
C LYS A 294 -26.90 -2.43 9.29
N LEU A 295 -26.73 -3.72 9.02
CA LEU A 295 -25.97 -4.22 7.88
C LEU A 295 -26.72 -3.93 6.57
N LYS A 296 -25.99 -3.87 5.45
CA LYS A 296 -26.48 -3.54 4.12
C LYS A 296 -26.19 -4.68 3.14
N GLY A 297 -26.89 -4.69 2.00
CA GLY A 297 -26.60 -5.62 0.92
C GLY A 297 -26.93 -7.09 1.16
N LEU A 298 -27.37 -7.45 2.37
CA LEU A 298 -27.72 -8.81 2.75
C LEU A 298 -29.05 -9.26 2.15
N ASP A 299 -29.26 -10.57 2.10
CA ASP A 299 -30.56 -11.16 1.77
C ASP A 299 -31.51 -11.04 2.97
N ALA A 300 -32.66 -10.39 2.76
CA ALA A 300 -33.65 -10.14 3.81
C ALA A 300 -34.30 -11.43 4.35
N GLU A 301 -34.36 -12.47 3.55
CA GLU A 301 -34.99 -13.74 3.90
C GLU A 301 -33.99 -14.75 4.51
N ALA A 302 -32.68 -14.43 4.39
CA ALA A 302 -31.63 -15.31 4.92
C ALA A 302 -31.37 -15.11 6.41
N LYS A 303 -30.93 -16.17 7.07
CA LYS A 303 -30.32 -16.10 8.39
C LYS A 303 -28.82 -16.25 8.25
N TYR A 304 -28.09 -15.38 8.91
CA TYR A 304 -26.64 -15.39 8.95
C TYR A 304 -26.16 -15.90 10.30
N MET A 305 -25.02 -16.54 10.31
CA MET A 305 -24.36 -16.98 11.53
C MET A 305 -23.10 -16.15 11.75
N ASP A 306 -22.97 -15.54 12.91
CA ASP A 306 -21.71 -14.95 13.35
C ASP A 306 -20.71 -16.08 13.62
N THR A 307 -19.65 -16.15 12.84
CA THR A 307 -18.65 -17.22 12.95
C THR A 307 -17.73 -17.07 14.17
N VAL A 308 -17.79 -15.94 14.88
CA VAL A 308 -17.01 -15.68 16.10
C VAL A 308 -17.81 -16.11 17.33
N THR A 309 -19.09 -15.74 17.41
CA THR A 309 -19.96 -16.06 18.56
C THR A 309 -20.75 -17.34 18.38
N GLY A 310 -20.95 -17.80 17.14
CA GLY A 310 -21.83 -18.93 16.81
C GLY A 310 -23.32 -18.57 16.88
N GLU A 311 -23.68 -17.31 17.05
CA GLU A 311 -25.07 -16.87 17.15
C GLU A 311 -25.69 -16.62 15.77
N ALA A 312 -26.98 -16.97 15.65
CA ALA A 312 -27.74 -16.66 14.46
C ALA A 312 -28.19 -15.19 14.48
N VAL A 313 -27.80 -14.43 13.47
CA VAL A 313 -28.17 -13.02 13.29
C VAL A 313 -29.22 -12.92 12.19
N SER A 314 -30.35 -12.29 12.48
CA SER A 314 -31.26 -11.85 11.43
C SER A 314 -30.64 -10.64 10.71
N TYR A 315 -30.90 -10.50 9.43
CA TYR A 315 -30.28 -9.50 8.53
C TYR A 315 -30.43 -8.04 9.01
N THR A 316 -31.24 -7.76 10.02
CA THR A 316 -31.67 -6.40 10.32
C THR A 316 -30.84 -5.66 11.38
N HIS A 317 -30.22 -6.33 12.35
CA HIS A 317 -29.55 -5.64 13.46
C HIS A 317 -28.41 -6.44 14.07
N LEU A 318 -27.21 -5.87 14.08
CA LEU A 318 -26.10 -6.27 14.92
C LEU A 318 -25.99 -5.28 16.09
N THR A 319 -26.02 -5.78 17.32
CA THR A 319 -25.74 -4.98 18.52
C THR A 319 -24.29 -5.15 18.91
N LEU A 320 -23.50 -4.10 18.91
CA LEU A 320 -22.12 -4.11 19.37
C LEU A 320 -22.10 -3.82 20.87
N PRO A 321 -21.51 -4.69 21.71
CA PRO A 321 -21.34 -4.39 23.12
C PRO A 321 -20.41 -3.19 23.33
N THR A 322 -20.71 -2.35 24.32
CA THR A 322 -19.94 -1.16 24.66
C THR A 322 -18.52 -1.43 25.10
N ASN A 323 -18.20 -2.67 25.48
CA ASN A 323 -16.93 -3.07 26.08
C ASN A 323 -15.99 -3.79 25.12
N SER A 324 -16.30 -3.90 23.84
CA SER A 324 -15.31 -4.37 22.86
C SER A 324 -14.31 -3.21 22.63
N LEU A 325 -13.35 -3.10 23.53
CA LEU A 325 -12.11 -2.36 23.29
C LEU A 325 -11.34 -3.14 22.23
N VAL A 326 -11.25 -2.56 21.05
CA VAL A 326 -10.34 -3.01 20.02
C VAL A 326 -8.94 -2.51 20.36
#